data_e6c2b9d4cb7d0a9724ad080a07927606
#
_entry.id   e6c2b9d4cb7d0a9724ad080a07927606
#
_cell.length_a   1.000
_cell.length_b   1.000
_cell.length_c   1.000
_cell.angle_alpha   90.00
_cell.angle_beta   90.00
_cell.angle_gamma   90.00
#
_symmetry.space_group_name_H-M   'P 1'
#
loop_
_entity.id
_entity.type
_entity.pdbx_description
1 polymer ?
#
loop_
_entity_poly.entity_id
_entity_poly.type
_entity_poly.pdbx_seq_one_letter_code
_entity_poly.pdbx_strand_id
1 'polypeptide(L)'
;ERSQFLHQVLSRVARDFRRCATSDTTVLGTSEKNTNLSARVNEVMTEFADDTRANMRNFLDDETQAELKEGAKEALGHNLANFMHGDLFRDIFASNTTPVLTGNSETALAQTRARVGECLVALVSHHAGSSGVTRELHAALLEFINDVLDTAVLNTRFLVQRLVKAETVVTFTTNHYYSQTIAKFDQIVRDNANGWRHNHHAHYDGVDDGEDEGLSRDFMHSVAHDFHIGSNEASAIRQMQVSLHAYSKVVQKRFVDTVSVLVLNELVYAIADKLSDDALLWATLLLDKVKEDESVDRERKKLGADQQRLQQALRLLGKF
;
A
#
# COMPACT_ATOMS: atom_id res chain seq x y z
N GLU A 1 8.29 -39.27 -7.63
CA GLU A 1 8.11 -38.71 -8.99
C GLU A 1 7.08 -37.59 -9.02
N ARG A 2 5.85 -37.75 -8.43
CA ARG A 2 4.82 -36.71 -8.38
C ARG A 2 5.24 -35.49 -7.58
N SER A 3 5.83 -35.70 -6.39
CA SER A 3 6.35 -34.59 -5.55
C SER A 3 7.43 -33.80 -6.30
N GLN A 4 8.33 -34.48 -7.01
CA GLN A 4 9.34 -33.81 -7.84
C GLN A 4 8.73 -33.00 -8.98
N PHE A 5 7.69 -33.55 -9.62
CA PHE A 5 6.96 -32.85 -10.67
C PHE A 5 6.27 -31.58 -10.17
N LEU A 6 5.53 -31.69 -9.06
CA LEU A 6 4.88 -30.52 -8.44
C LEU A 6 5.90 -29.48 -7.99
N HIS A 7 6.98 -29.92 -7.37
CA HIS A 7 8.09 -29.04 -7.03
C HIS A 7 8.65 -28.31 -8.26
N GLN A 8 8.80 -28.99 -9.39
CA GLN A 8 9.26 -28.34 -10.63
C GLN A 8 8.26 -27.31 -11.15
N VAL A 9 6.97 -27.62 -11.12
CA VAL A 9 5.91 -26.67 -11.53
C VAL A 9 5.91 -25.44 -10.62
N LEU A 10 5.90 -25.63 -9.30
CA LEU A 10 5.93 -24.54 -8.33
C LEU A 10 7.20 -23.69 -8.45
N SER A 11 8.36 -24.33 -8.64
CA SER A 11 9.63 -23.62 -8.82
C SER A 11 9.65 -22.78 -10.12
N ARG A 12 8.99 -23.24 -11.19
CA ARG A 12 8.84 -22.45 -12.42
C ARG A 12 7.89 -21.27 -12.20
N VAL A 13 6.75 -21.52 -11.56
CA VAL A 13 5.79 -20.46 -11.22
C VAL A 13 6.47 -19.39 -10.35
N ALA A 14 7.19 -19.79 -9.30
CA ALA A 14 7.90 -18.88 -8.42
C ALA A 14 8.92 -18.01 -9.16
N ARG A 15 9.75 -18.65 -9.99
CA ARG A 15 10.75 -17.97 -10.79
C ARG A 15 10.12 -16.96 -11.75
N ASP A 16 9.09 -17.37 -12.48
CA ASP A 16 8.46 -16.51 -13.48
C ASP A 16 7.60 -15.42 -12.82
N PHE A 17 7.01 -15.69 -11.67
CA PHE A 17 6.36 -14.67 -10.86
C PHE A 17 7.34 -13.57 -10.39
N ARG A 18 8.55 -13.99 -9.93
CA ARG A 18 9.60 -13.02 -9.56
C ARG A 18 10.02 -12.15 -10.76
N ARG A 19 10.10 -12.73 -11.97
CA ARG A 19 10.38 -11.96 -13.19
C ARG A 19 9.27 -10.97 -13.52
N CYS A 20 8.00 -11.37 -13.42
CA CYS A 20 6.86 -10.47 -13.57
C CYS A 20 6.88 -9.31 -12.57
N ALA A 21 7.30 -9.58 -11.32
CA ALA A 21 7.44 -8.58 -10.28
C ALA A 21 8.57 -7.56 -10.55
N THR A 22 9.63 -8.00 -11.26
CA THR A 22 10.79 -7.16 -11.59
C THR A 22 10.72 -6.53 -13.00
N SER A 23 9.54 -6.45 -13.60
CA SER A 23 9.30 -5.85 -14.94
C SER A 23 9.93 -6.61 -16.11
N ASP A 24 10.25 -7.89 -15.96
CA ASP A 24 10.68 -8.72 -17.08
C ASP A 24 9.46 -9.14 -17.93
N THR A 25 9.22 -8.42 -19.02
CA THR A 25 8.07 -8.62 -19.92
C THR A 25 8.19 -9.87 -20.81
N THR A 26 9.29 -10.63 -20.73
CA THR A 26 9.54 -11.76 -21.64
C THR A 26 8.95 -13.09 -21.14
N VAL A 27 8.31 -13.13 -19.99
CA VAL A 27 7.87 -14.35 -19.28
C VAL A 27 6.70 -14.89 -20.02
N LEU A 28 5.98 -14.90 -20.74
CA LEU A 28 4.86 -15.58 -21.43
C LEU A 28 4.62 -15.07 -22.86
N GLY A 29 5.56 -14.30 -23.37
CA GLY A 29 5.39 -13.60 -24.64
C GLY A 29 4.56 -12.32 -24.47
N THR A 30 4.62 -11.43 -25.44
CA THR A 30 4.06 -10.08 -25.39
C THR A 30 2.52 -10.00 -25.38
N SER A 31 1.81 -11.13 -25.35
CA SER A 31 0.36 -11.19 -25.53
C SER A 31 -0.48 -11.22 -24.27
N GLU A 32 0.09 -11.55 -23.10
CA GLU A 32 -0.69 -11.65 -21.87
C GLU A 32 -0.50 -10.42 -20.97
N LYS A 33 -1.49 -9.52 -21.00
CA LYS A 33 -1.53 -8.31 -20.14
C LYS A 33 -1.35 -8.59 -18.65
N ASN A 34 -1.67 -9.81 -18.20
CA ASN A 34 -1.65 -10.18 -16.79
C ASN A 34 -0.24 -10.41 -16.23
N THR A 35 0.77 -10.59 -17.07
CA THR A 35 2.16 -10.84 -16.63
C THR A 35 2.99 -9.58 -16.41
N ASN A 36 2.51 -8.40 -16.80
CA ASN A 36 3.16 -7.13 -16.44
C ASN A 36 2.74 -6.69 -15.03
N LEU A 37 3.11 -7.48 -14.02
CA LEU A 37 2.67 -7.26 -12.65
C LEU A 37 3.19 -5.94 -12.09
N SER A 38 4.46 -5.61 -12.34
CA SER A 38 5.07 -4.39 -11.81
C SER A 38 4.33 -3.11 -12.25
N ALA A 39 4.03 -2.98 -13.55
CA ALA A 39 3.30 -1.81 -14.04
C ALA A 39 1.88 -1.73 -13.45
N ARG A 40 1.19 -2.87 -13.35
CA ARG A 40 -0.18 -2.94 -12.82
C ARG A 40 -0.26 -2.62 -11.33
N VAL A 41 0.77 -3.02 -10.57
CA VAL A 41 0.84 -2.66 -9.14
C VAL A 41 1.23 -1.20 -8.96
N ASN A 42 2.11 -0.66 -9.82
CA ASN A 42 2.41 0.77 -9.83
C ASN A 42 1.18 1.63 -10.12
N GLU A 43 0.31 1.22 -11.05
CA GLU A 43 -0.99 1.89 -11.28
C GLU A 43 -1.82 1.94 -10.00
N VAL A 44 -1.96 0.82 -9.29
CA VAL A 44 -2.69 0.77 -8.01
C VAL A 44 -2.06 1.70 -6.96
N MET A 45 -0.73 1.77 -6.87
CA MET A 45 -0.07 2.65 -5.90
C MET A 45 -0.21 4.13 -6.28
N THR A 46 -0.25 4.43 -7.58
CA THR A 46 -0.52 5.79 -8.07
C THR A 46 -1.95 6.22 -7.74
N GLU A 47 -2.95 5.37 -8.03
CA GLU A 47 -4.35 5.61 -7.64
C GLU A 47 -4.49 5.80 -6.13
N PHE A 48 -3.84 4.95 -5.34
CA PHE A 48 -3.82 5.08 -3.87
C PHE A 48 -3.25 6.43 -3.40
N ALA A 49 -2.18 6.90 -4.05
CA ALA A 49 -1.57 8.20 -3.73
C ALA A 49 -2.53 9.35 -4.07
N ASP A 50 -3.15 9.30 -5.25
CA ASP A 50 -4.07 10.34 -5.73
C ASP A 50 -5.36 10.36 -4.90
N ASP A 51 -5.94 9.20 -4.60
CA ASP A 51 -7.12 9.08 -3.74
C ASP A 51 -6.84 9.58 -2.32
N THR A 52 -5.66 9.26 -1.78
CA THR A 52 -5.28 9.74 -0.46
C THR A 52 -5.10 11.25 -0.47
N ARG A 53 -4.51 11.82 -1.53
CA ARG A 53 -4.40 13.28 -1.71
C ARG A 53 -5.77 13.95 -1.82
N ALA A 54 -6.66 13.39 -2.61
CA ALA A 54 -7.99 13.96 -2.85
C ALA A 54 -8.92 13.88 -1.62
N ASN A 55 -8.83 12.78 -0.86
CA ASN A 55 -9.73 12.52 0.27
C ASN A 55 -9.25 13.10 1.59
N MET A 56 -7.97 13.51 1.71
CA MET A 56 -7.47 14.17 2.91
C MET A 56 -8.10 15.54 3.06
N ARG A 57 -8.62 15.82 4.28
CA ARG A 57 -9.29 17.08 4.60
C ARG A 57 -8.33 18.26 4.45
N ASN A 58 -8.84 19.34 3.88
CA ASN A 58 -8.18 20.64 3.93
C ASN A 58 -8.50 21.35 5.25
N PHE A 59 -7.58 21.27 6.21
CA PHE A 59 -7.75 21.87 7.54
C PHE A 59 -7.73 23.42 7.57
N LEU A 60 -7.64 24.07 6.41
CA LEU A 60 -7.72 25.53 6.30
C LEU A 60 -9.16 26.04 6.09
N ASP A 61 -10.14 25.16 6.12
CA ASP A 61 -11.56 25.48 5.93
C ASP A 61 -12.22 26.09 7.17
N ASP A 62 -13.39 26.71 6.96
CA ASP A 62 -14.17 27.34 8.02
C ASP A 62 -14.77 26.31 9.00
N GLU A 63 -14.99 25.09 8.54
CA GLU A 63 -15.48 23.99 9.37
C GLU A 63 -14.44 23.61 10.43
N THR A 64 -13.18 23.46 10.04
CA THR A 64 -12.06 23.23 10.99
C THR A 64 -11.95 24.38 11.98
N GLN A 65 -12.13 25.63 11.51
CA GLN A 65 -12.12 26.77 12.41
C GLN A 65 -13.26 26.71 13.45
N ALA A 66 -14.45 26.29 13.04
CA ALA A 66 -15.59 26.14 13.93
C ALA A 66 -15.36 25.00 14.96
N GLU A 67 -14.86 23.85 14.53
CA GLU A 67 -14.49 22.74 15.41
C GLU A 67 -13.44 23.15 16.45
N LEU A 68 -12.40 23.88 16.02
CA LEU A 68 -11.36 24.37 16.92
C LEU A 68 -11.90 25.40 17.92
N LYS A 69 -12.82 26.27 17.50
CA LYS A 69 -13.50 27.24 18.40
C LYS A 69 -14.36 26.54 19.46
N GLU A 70 -15.07 25.49 19.07
CA GLU A 70 -15.90 24.73 20.00
C GLU A 70 -15.04 23.95 20.99
N GLY A 71 -14.04 23.18 20.48
CA GLY A 71 -13.11 22.45 21.34
C GLY A 71 -12.30 23.35 22.27
N ALA A 72 -11.94 24.56 21.81
CA ALA A 72 -11.26 25.53 22.67
C ALA A 72 -12.16 26.00 23.83
N LYS A 73 -13.46 26.21 23.60
CA LYS A 73 -14.42 26.61 24.67
C LYS A 73 -14.56 25.50 25.72
N GLU A 74 -14.63 24.23 25.28
CA GLU A 74 -14.72 23.10 26.19
C GLU A 74 -13.43 22.94 27.04
N ALA A 75 -12.28 23.22 26.44
CA ALA A 75 -10.98 23.15 27.09
C ALA A 75 -10.68 24.31 28.05
N LEU A 76 -11.34 25.47 27.87
CA LEU A 76 -11.10 26.72 28.65
C LEU A 76 -11.45 26.62 30.14
N GLY A 77 -12.05 25.52 30.62
CA GLY A 77 -12.48 25.41 32.02
C GLY A 77 -11.36 25.58 33.06
N HIS A 78 -10.08 25.38 32.72
CA HIS A 78 -8.96 25.39 33.67
C HIS A 78 -7.63 25.95 33.13
N ASN A 79 -7.56 26.43 31.89
CA ASN A 79 -6.28 26.84 31.27
C ASN A 79 -6.33 28.29 30.72
N LEU A 80 -5.12 28.88 30.58
CA LEU A 80 -4.96 30.16 29.92
C LEU A 80 -5.31 30.06 28.44
N ALA A 81 -6.06 31.04 27.92
CA ALA A 81 -6.57 31.06 26.53
C ALA A 81 -5.50 30.92 25.42
N ASN A 82 -4.23 31.11 25.76
CA ASN A 82 -3.10 31.00 24.82
C ASN A 82 -2.52 29.58 24.72
N PHE A 83 -2.96 28.64 25.56
CA PHE A 83 -2.47 27.25 25.53
C PHE A 83 -3.55 26.33 24.96
N MET A 84 -3.57 26.16 23.65
CA MET A 84 -4.41 25.14 23.03
C MET A 84 -3.82 23.74 23.32
N HIS A 85 -4.68 22.83 23.76
CA HIS A 85 -4.27 21.49 24.14
C HIS A 85 -3.82 20.67 22.91
N GLY A 86 -2.67 20.02 23.04
CA GLY A 86 -2.21 19.04 22.04
C GLY A 86 -3.19 17.89 21.81
N ASP A 87 -4.06 17.62 22.79
CA ASP A 87 -5.13 16.63 22.67
C ASP A 87 -6.18 17.05 21.63
N LEU A 88 -6.62 18.32 21.62
CA LEU A 88 -7.55 18.83 20.63
C LEU A 88 -7.00 18.72 19.20
N PHE A 89 -5.73 19.07 19.01
CA PHE A 89 -5.03 18.88 17.73
C PHE A 89 -5.09 17.42 17.28
N ARG A 90 -4.71 16.51 18.17
CA ARG A 90 -4.68 15.07 17.87
C ARG A 90 -6.08 14.53 17.58
N ASP A 91 -7.07 14.90 18.34
CA ASP A 91 -8.44 14.39 18.21
C ASP A 91 -9.08 14.85 16.89
N ILE A 92 -8.94 16.12 16.51
CA ILE A 92 -9.40 16.64 15.22
C ILE A 92 -8.62 15.98 14.07
N PHE A 93 -7.30 15.85 14.19
CA PHE A 93 -6.50 15.19 13.18
C PHE A 93 -6.90 13.73 13.01
N ALA A 94 -6.98 12.97 14.10
CA ALA A 94 -7.27 11.55 14.08
C ALA A 94 -8.68 11.25 13.55
N SER A 95 -9.71 12.00 13.99
CA SER A 95 -11.09 11.78 13.57
C SER A 95 -11.28 11.97 12.07
N ASN A 96 -10.58 12.92 11.46
CA ASN A 96 -10.69 13.22 10.04
C ASN A 96 -9.76 12.35 9.17
N THR A 97 -8.58 11.97 9.70
CA THR A 97 -7.54 11.30 8.91
C THR A 97 -7.65 9.77 8.95
N THR A 98 -7.99 9.18 10.11
CA THR A 98 -8.06 7.72 10.28
C THR A 98 -8.99 7.03 9.26
N PRO A 99 -10.22 7.51 9.01
CA PRO A 99 -11.12 6.87 8.04
C PRO A 99 -10.54 6.88 6.62
N VAL A 100 -9.93 7.99 6.21
CA VAL A 100 -9.33 8.17 4.88
C VAL A 100 -8.16 7.23 4.68
N LEU A 101 -7.19 7.23 5.61
CA LEU A 101 -6.03 6.37 5.51
C LEU A 101 -6.41 4.89 5.53
N THR A 102 -7.37 4.50 6.39
CA THR A 102 -7.85 3.12 6.46
C THR A 102 -8.59 2.72 5.19
N GLY A 103 -9.55 3.51 4.73
CA GLY A 103 -10.36 3.19 3.55
C GLY A 103 -9.53 3.06 2.27
N ASN A 104 -8.66 4.04 2.01
CA ASN A 104 -7.84 4.03 0.80
C ASN A 104 -6.80 2.89 0.82
N SER A 105 -6.19 2.59 1.97
CA SER A 105 -5.26 1.46 2.08
C SER A 105 -5.94 0.10 1.92
N GLU A 106 -7.16 -0.10 2.43
CA GLU A 106 -7.94 -1.32 2.20
C GLU A 106 -8.26 -1.51 0.72
N THR A 107 -8.61 -0.44 0.01
CA THR A 107 -8.84 -0.46 -1.44
C THR A 107 -7.57 -0.86 -2.19
N ALA A 108 -6.44 -0.24 -1.87
CA ALA A 108 -5.15 -0.55 -2.48
C ALA A 108 -4.71 -2.01 -2.23
N LEU A 109 -4.92 -2.52 -1.00
CA LEU A 109 -4.65 -3.92 -0.67
C LEU A 109 -5.51 -4.89 -1.48
N ALA A 110 -6.81 -4.62 -1.60
CA ALA A 110 -7.74 -5.46 -2.37
C ALA A 110 -7.39 -5.47 -3.86
N GLN A 111 -7.10 -4.32 -4.43
CA GLN A 111 -6.68 -4.19 -5.83
C GLN A 111 -5.34 -4.90 -6.07
N THR A 112 -4.35 -4.70 -5.22
CA THR A 112 -3.04 -5.38 -5.35
C THR A 112 -3.18 -6.89 -5.25
N ARG A 113 -3.99 -7.40 -4.28
CA ARG A 113 -4.30 -8.84 -4.19
C ARG A 113 -4.88 -9.37 -5.50
N ALA A 114 -5.83 -8.64 -6.09
CA ALA A 114 -6.44 -9.04 -7.36
C ALA A 114 -5.39 -9.12 -8.48
N ARG A 115 -4.52 -8.12 -8.62
CA ARG A 115 -3.46 -8.10 -9.65
C ARG A 115 -2.44 -9.23 -9.48
N VAL A 116 -2.01 -9.48 -8.24
CA VAL A 116 -1.09 -10.57 -7.91
C VAL A 116 -1.77 -11.92 -8.18
N GLY A 117 -3.03 -12.10 -7.76
CA GLY A 117 -3.81 -13.31 -8.00
C GLY A 117 -3.99 -13.63 -9.48
N GLU A 118 -4.36 -12.64 -10.31
CA GLU A 118 -4.48 -12.81 -11.76
C GLU A 118 -3.15 -13.23 -12.40
N CYS A 119 -2.05 -12.64 -11.99
CA CYS A 119 -0.72 -13.02 -12.47
C CYS A 119 -0.38 -14.47 -12.10
N LEU A 120 -0.59 -14.88 -10.85
CA LEU A 120 -0.32 -16.24 -10.39
C LEU A 120 -1.22 -17.26 -11.06
N VAL A 121 -2.51 -16.97 -11.25
CA VAL A 121 -3.45 -17.82 -11.99
C VAL A 121 -2.99 -18.03 -13.44
N ALA A 122 -2.54 -16.97 -14.12
CA ALA A 122 -2.02 -17.06 -15.48
C ALA A 122 -0.77 -17.93 -15.55
N LEU A 123 0.19 -17.77 -14.64
CA LEU A 123 1.41 -18.55 -14.56
C LEU A 123 1.15 -20.03 -14.25
N VAL A 124 0.26 -20.33 -13.30
CA VAL A 124 -0.15 -21.70 -12.97
C VAL A 124 -0.81 -22.36 -14.17
N SER A 125 -1.76 -21.68 -14.83
CA SER A 125 -2.45 -22.21 -16.00
C SER A 125 -1.49 -22.49 -17.15
N HIS A 126 -0.52 -21.63 -17.37
CA HIS A 126 0.52 -21.84 -18.38
C HIS A 126 1.40 -23.06 -18.07
N HIS A 127 1.95 -23.16 -16.87
CA HIS A 127 2.85 -24.26 -16.49
C HIS A 127 2.11 -25.59 -16.27
N ALA A 128 0.87 -25.55 -15.76
CA ALA A 128 0.05 -26.74 -15.58
C ALA A 128 -0.46 -27.28 -16.93
N GLY A 129 -0.91 -26.42 -17.83
CA GLY A 129 -1.40 -26.82 -19.16
C GLY A 129 -0.33 -27.47 -20.03
N SER A 130 0.92 -26.99 -19.95
CA SER A 130 2.05 -27.55 -20.69
C SER A 130 2.59 -28.86 -20.10
N SER A 131 2.19 -29.23 -18.88
CA SER A 131 2.79 -30.29 -18.10
C SER A 131 1.89 -31.51 -17.86
N GLY A 132 0.66 -31.54 -18.41
CA GLY A 132 -0.27 -32.68 -18.23
C GLY A 132 -0.82 -32.80 -16.79
N VAL A 133 -0.94 -31.67 -16.09
CA VAL A 133 -1.53 -31.62 -14.74
C VAL A 133 -3.03 -31.94 -14.81
N THR A 134 -3.53 -32.79 -13.91
CA THR A 134 -4.97 -33.10 -13.84
C THR A 134 -5.77 -31.88 -13.40
N ARG A 135 -7.06 -31.85 -13.74
CA ARG A 135 -7.95 -30.75 -13.38
C ARG A 135 -8.06 -30.55 -11.86
N GLU A 136 -8.08 -31.65 -11.12
CA GLU A 136 -8.14 -31.64 -9.64
C GLU A 136 -6.87 -31.02 -9.04
N LEU A 137 -5.71 -31.37 -9.57
CA LEU A 137 -4.44 -30.81 -9.11
C LEU A 137 -4.31 -29.33 -9.46
N HIS A 138 -4.78 -28.92 -10.63
CA HIS A 138 -4.83 -27.50 -11.00
C HIS A 138 -5.74 -26.71 -10.05
N ALA A 139 -6.91 -27.22 -9.71
CA ALA A 139 -7.83 -26.61 -8.76
C ALA A 139 -7.21 -26.50 -7.35
N ALA A 140 -6.53 -27.56 -6.89
CA ALA A 140 -5.84 -27.57 -5.60
C ALA A 140 -4.64 -26.55 -5.54
N LEU A 141 -3.94 -26.38 -6.65
CA LEU A 141 -2.89 -25.35 -6.77
C LEU A 141 -3.46 -23.93 -6.67
N LEU A 142 -4.58 -23.67 -7.33
CA LEU A 142 -5.24 -22.37 -7.27
C LEU A 142 -5.81 -22.07 -5.88
N GLU A 143 -6.44 -23.05 -5.23
CA GLU A 143 -6.91 -22.93 -3.85
C GLU A 143 -5.77 -22.57 -2.91
N PHE A 144 -4.68 -23.32 -3.00
CA PHE A 144 -3.50 -23.10 -2.20
C PHE A 144 -2.88 -21.69 -2.41
N ILE A 145 -2.76 -21.23 -3.65
CA ILE A 145 -2.27 -19.88 -3.96
C ILE A 145 -3.18 -18.82 -3.33
N ASN A 146 -4.49 -19.00 -3.40
CA ASN A 146 -5.43 -18.08 -2.75
C ASN A 146 -5.24 -18.04 -1.22
N ASP A 147 -5.03 -19.19 -0.57
CA ASP A 147 -4.77 -19.26 0.87
C ASP A 147 -3.49 -18.48 1.25
N VAL A 148 -2.44 -18.61 0.44
CA VAL A 148 -1.18 -17.87 0.64
C VAL A 148 -1.39 -16.37 0.46
N LEU A 149 -2.11 -15.96 -0.58
CA LEU A 149 -2.45 -14.56 -0.84
C LEU A 149 -3.29 -13.96 0.30
N ASP A 150 -4.32 -14.67 0.75
CA ASP A 150 -5.19 -14.21 1.80
C ASP A 150 -4.44 -14.06 3.13
N THR A 151 -3.54 -14.99 3.43
CA THR A 151 -2.63 -14.88 4.59
C THR A 151 -1.71 -13.67 4.49
N ALA A 152 -1.11 -13.43 3.32
CA ALA A 152 -0.24 -12.28 3.10
C ALA A 152 -1.02 -10.96 3.23
N VAL A 153 -2.24 -10.89 2.67
CA VAL A 153 -3.13 -9.71 2.80
C VAL A 153 -3.48 -9.44 4.26
N LEU A 154 -3.83 -10.47 5.04
CA LEU A 154 -4.15 -10.31 6.47
C LEU A 154 -2.96 -9.77 7.25
N ASN A 155 -1.76 -10.27 7.01
CA ASN A 155 -0.54 -9.79 7.65
C ASN A 155 -0.24 -8.33 7.26
N THR A 156 -0.33 -8.02 5.97
CA THR A 156 -0.10 -6.65 5.46
C THR A 156 -1.13 -5.68 6.04
N ARG A 157 -2.41 -6.06 6.06
CA ARG A 157 -3.48 -5.28 6.68
C ARG A 157 -3.17 -4.95 8.14
N PHE A 158 -2.73 -5.93 8.92
CA PHE A 158 -2.35 -5.71 10.31
C PHE A 158 -1.21 -4.68 10.45
N LEU A 159 -0.20 -4.75 9.59
CA LEU A 159 0.91 -3.79 9.57
C LEU A 159 0.43 -2.39 9.18
N VAL A 160 -0.42 -2.27 8.16
CA VAL A 160 -1.02 -1.00 7.73
C VAL A 160 -1.88 -0.38 8.84
N GLN A 161 -2.71 -1.17 9.52
CA GLN A 161 -3.52 -0.69 10.64
C GLN A 161 -2.66 -0.15 11.80
N ARG A 162 -1.54 -0.81 12.09
CA ARG A 162 -0.57 -0.32 13.07
C ARG A 162 0.06 1.01 12.62
N LEU A 163 0.35 1.15 11.33
CA LEU A 163 0.88 2.39 10.77
C LEU A 163 -0.15 3.52 10.87
N VAL A 164 -1.41 3.28 10.47
CA VAL A 164 -2.51 4.25 10.63
C VAL A 164 -2.60 4.72 12.09
N LYS A 165 -2.59 3.78 13.03
CA LYS A 165 -2.62 4.11 14.46
C LYS A 165 -1.40 4.93 14.89
N ALA A 166 -0.21 4.59 14.41
CA ALA A 166 1.01 5.34 14.72
C ALA A 166 0.94 6.78 14.21
N GLU A 167 0.45 6.99 12.98
CA GLU A 167 0.33 8.31 12.36
C GLU A 167 -0.74 9.20 13.03
N THR A 168 -1.79 8.61 13.58
CA THR A 168 -2.92 9.38 14.16
C THR A 168 -2.84 9.55 15.67
N VAL A 169 -2.11 8.69 16.39
CA VAL A 169 -1.96 8.78 17.85
C VAL A 169 -0.72 9.57 18.25
N VAL A 170 0.38 9.40 17.49
CA VAL A 170 1.68 10.04 17.82
C VAL A 170 1.91 11.20 16.84
N THR A 171 1.56 12.41 17.25
CA THR A 171 1.81 13.62 16.46
C THR A 171 3.28 14.04 16.56
N PHE A 172 4.13 13.45 15.72
CA PHE A 172 5.57 13.72 15.68
C PHE A 172 6.08 13.83 14.25
N THR A 173 6.92 14.83 14.00
CA THR A 173 7.64 14.96 12.73
C THR A 173 8.95 15.69 12.90
N THR A 174 9.96 15.25 12.17
CA THR A 174 11.25 15.97 11.96
C THR A 174 11.33 16.56 10.56
N ASN A 175 10.23 16.50 9.79
CA ASN A 175 10.21 16.97 8.41
C ASN A 175 10.31 18.50 8.36
N HIS A 176 11.27 18.99 7.58
CA HIS A 176 11.51 20.43 7.41
C HIS A 176 10.32 21.18 6.78
N TYR A 177 9.53 20.52 5.94
CA TYR A 177 8.32 21.12 5.37
C TYR A 177 7.38 21.64 6.45
N TYR A 178 7.14 20.87 7.53
CA TYR A 178 6.30 21.32 8.64
C TYR A 178 6.83 22.61 9.27
N SER A 179 8.10 22.62 9.65
CA SER A 179 8.71 23.79 10.27
C SER A 179 8.78 25.01 9.34
N GLN A 180 9.05 24.80 8.05
CA GLN A 180 9.06 25.87 7.05
C GLN A 180 7.67 26.46 6.82
N THR A 181 6.63 25.64 6.77
CA THR A 181 5.24 26.10 6.61
C THR A 181 4.81 26.95 7.80
N ILE A 182 5.12 26.52 9.03
CA ILE A 182 4.84 27.30 10.23
C ILE A 182 5.63 28.63 10.23
N ALA A 183 6.93 28.58 9.87
CA ALA A 183 7.76 29.79 9.82
C ALA A 183 7.26 30.80 8.76
N LYS A 184 6.86 30.31 7.57
CA LYS A 184 6.24 31.18 6.53
C LYS A 184 4.96 31.85 7.06
N PHE A 185 4.10 31.09 7.73
CA PHE A 185 2.88 31.63 8.33
C PHE A 185 3.20 32.71 9.38
N ASP A 186 4.11 32.43 10.32
CA ASP A 186 4.53 33.38 11.35
C ASP A 186 5.15 34.65 10.75
N GLN A 187 5.86 34.53 9.62
CA GLN A 187 6.40 35.68 8.92
C GLN A 187 5.30 36.56 8.32
N ILE A 188 4.34 35.97 7.64
CA ILE A 188 3.19 36.68 7.07
C ILE A 188 2.40 37.43 8.15
N VAL A 189 2.17 36.76 9.28
CA VAL A 189 1.52 37.40 10.43
C VAL A 189 2.30 38.63 10.92
N ARG A 190 3.64 38.50 11.04
CA ARG A 190 4.50 39.63 11.47
C ARG A 190 4.56 40.75 10.45
N ASP A 191 4.66 40.42 9.17
CA ASP A 191 4.69 41.43 8.10
C ASP A 191 3.38 42.21 8.01
N ASN A 192 2.26 41.54 8.20
CA ASN A 192 0.93 42.19 8.27
C ASN A 192 0.79 43.05 9.53
N ALA A 193 1.31 42.62 10.67
CA ALA A 193 1.31 43.42 11.90
C ALA A 193 2.15 44.71 11.79
N ASN A 194 3.24 44.66 11.01
CA ASN A 194 4.19 45.76 10.90
C ASN A 194 3.96 46.69 9.71
N GLY A 195 3.17 46.32 8.72
CA GLY A 195 3.28 46.97 7.42
C GLY A 195 2.08 47.16 6.52
N TRP A 196 0.89 47.32 7.02
CA TRP A 196 -0.22 47.78 6.15
C TRP A 196 -0.13 49.27 5.75
N ARG A 197 1.00 49.92 6.05
CA ARG A 197 1.17 51.35 5.70
C ARG A 197 1.86 51.63 4.37
N HIS A 198 2.66 50.73 3.78
CA HIS A 198 3.28 51.00 2.48
C HIS A 198 3.70 49.70 1.79
N ASN A 199 3.08 49.39 0.73
CA ASN A 199 3.50 48.83 -0.54
C ASN A 199 2.71 47.63 -1.08
N HIS A 200 1.98 47.94 -2.14
CA HIS A 200 1.26 46.98 -3.00
C HIS A 200 2.15 46.10 -3.89
N HIS A 201 3.45 46.03 -3.66
CA HIS A 201 4.40 45.28 -4.51
C HIS A 201 5.50 44.55 -3.69
N ALA A 202 5.11 43.69 -2.76
CA ALA A 202 6.05 42.64 -2.38
C ALA A 202 5.90 41.50 -3.41
N HIS A 203 6.75 41.51 -4.42
CA HIS A 203 6.99 40.38 -5.29
C HIS A 203 7.54 39.26 -4.41
N TYR A 204 6.71 38.28 -4.10
CA TYR A 204 7.20 36.99 -3.62
C TYR A 204 7.75 36.23 -4.84
N ASP A 205 8.95 36.61 -5.30
CA ASP A 205 9.84 35.76 -6.10
C ASP A 205 10.48 34.75 -5.14
N GLY A 206 9.91 33.60 -5.03
CA GLY A 206 10.51 32.61 -4.17
C GLY A 206 9.92 31.24 -4.30
N VAL A 207 10.55 30.47 -5.15
CA VAL A 207 10.49 29.00 -5.22
C VAL A 207 9.11 28.48 -5.63
N ASP A 208 8.97 28.42 -6.93
CA ASP A 208 8.07 27.57 -7.65
C ASP A 208 8.49 26.09 -7.43
N ASP A 209 8.24 25.55 -6.25
CA ASP A 209 8.14 24.12 -6.06
C ASP A 209 6.67 23.78 -6.33
N GLY A 210 6.39 23.42 -7.59
CA GLY A 210 5.07 23.21 -8.19
C GLY A 210 4.09 22.23 -7.52
N GLU A 211 4.17 22.06 -6.21
CA GLU A 211 3.30 21.19 -5.41
C GLU A 211 2.71 21.87 -4.16
N ASP A 212 2.96 23.14 -3.91
CA ASP A 212 2.47 23.82 -2.70
C ASP A 212 1.14 24.58 -2.98
N GLU A 213 0.09 23.86 -3.32
CA GLU A 213 -1.30 24.35 -3.30
C GLU A 213 -1.78 24.74 -1.87
N GLY A 214 -0.86 24.73 -0.91
CA GLY A 214 -1.18 24.61 0.50
C GLY A 214 -1.73 25.86 1.17
N LEU A 215 -1.25 27.05 0.87
CA LEU A 215 -1.69 28.29 1.50
C LEU A 215 -2.22 29.24 0.44
N SER A 216 -3.53 29.15 0.15
CA SER A 216 -4.15 30.02 -0.84
C SER A 216 -4.00 31.49 -0.44
N ARG A 217 -3.86 32.37 -1.43
CA ARG A 217 -3.76 33.82 -1.20
C ARG A 217 -4.97 34.34 -0.39
N ASP A 218 -6.16 33.78 -0.62
CA ASP A 218 -7.40 34.16 0.08
C ASP A 218 -7.39 33.76 1.55
N PHE A 219 -6.88 32.57 1.89
CA PHE A 219 -6.68 32.14 3.26
C PHE A 219 -5.69 33.05 3.98
N MET A 220 -4.59 33.41 3.33
CA MET A 220 -3.57 34.30 3.89
C MET A 220 -4.11 35.70 4.15
N HIS A 221 -4.97 36.24 3.28
CA HIS A 221 -5.64 37.51 3.50
C HIS A 221 -6.66 37.46 4.65
N SER A 222 -7.42 36.37 4.76
CA SER A 222 -8.38 36.20 5.87
C SER A 222 -7.66 36.08 7.21
N VAL A 223 -6.57 35.35 7.26
CA VAL A 223 -5.71 35.22 8.45
C VAL A 223 -5.13 36.57 8.85
N ALA A 224 -4.63 37.36 7.90
CA ALA A 224 -4.07 38.69 8.15
C ALA A 224 -5.13 39.66 8.76
N HIS A 225 -6.34 39.57 8.27
CA HIS A 225 -7.47 40.37 8.80
C HIS A 225 -7.83 39.97 10.25
N ASP A 226 -7.91 38.66 10.51
CA ASP A 226 -8.28 38.13 11.84
C ASP A 226 -7.24 38.46 12.91
N PHE A 227 -5.95 38.55 12.55
CA PHE A 227 -4.88 38.92 13.47
C PHE A 227 -4.90 40.41 13.87
N HIS A 228 -5.45 41.29 13.02
CA HIS A 228 -5.55 42.71 13.35
C HIS A 228 -6.71 43.08 14.27
N ILE A 229 -7.77 42.24 14.26
CA ILE A 229 -9.03 42.52 14.97
C ILE A 229 -9.29 41.47 16.06
N GLY A 230 -8.55 40.32 16.01
CA GLY A 230 -8.83 39.16 16.80
C GLY A 230 -8.24 39.16 18.21
N SER A 231 -8.89 38.39 19.08
CA SER A 231 -8.35 38.01 20.39
C SER A 231 -7.17 37.06 20.26
N ASN A 232 -6.39 36.92 21.34
CA ASN A 232 -5.33 35.88 21.43
C ASN A 232 -5.84 34.46 21.09
N GLU A 233 -7.11 34.20 21.37
CA GLU A 233 -7.82 32.97 21.04
C GLU A 233 -7.93 32.76 19.52
N ALA A 234 -8.34 33.79 18.77
CA ALA A 234 -8.45 33.71 17.31
C ALA A 234 -7.08 33.41 16.65
N SER A 235 -6.03 34.05 17.16
CA SER A 235 -4.65 33.79 16.72
C SER A 235 -4.23 32.34 16.98
N ALA A 236 -4.50 31.78 18.16
CA ALA A 236 -4.17 30.42 18.52
C ALA A 236 -4.93 29.40 17.64
N ILE A 237 -6.22 29.66 17.35
CA ILE A 237 -7.03 28.82 16.45
C ILE A 237 -6.43 28.79 15.04
N ARG A 238 -6.07 29.93 14.47
CA ARG A 238 -5.44 30.03 13.15
C ARG A 238 -4.09 29.30 13.10
N GLN A 239 -3.27 29.48 14.13
CA GLN A 239 -2.00 28.77 14.22
C GLN A 239 -2.20 27.25 14.27
N MET A 240 -3.23 26.76 14.98
CA MET A 240 -3.56 25.35 15.02
C MET A 240 -4.09 24.83 13.67
N GLN A 241 -4.90 25.61 12.93
CA GLN A 241 -5.32 25.25 11.58
C GLN A 241 -4.12 25.05 10.64
N VAL A 242 -3.19 26.00 10.63
CA VAL A 242 -1.98 25.90 9.80
C VAL A 242 -1.12 24.71 10.23
N SER A 243 -1.00 24.45 11.53
CA SER A 243 -0.28 23.30 12.06
C SER A 243 -0.92 21.97 11.63
N LEU A 244 -2.27 21.87 11.70
CA LEU A 244 -3.02 20.70 11.22
C LEU A 244 -2.79 20.47 9.72
N HIS A 245 -2.91 21.53 8.92
CA HIS A 245 -2.69 21.46 7.48
C HIS A 245 -1.26 21.02 7.14
N ALA A 246 -0.25 21.67 7.71
CA ALA A 246 1.15 21.32 7.46
C ALA A 246 1.47 19.87 7.89
N TYR A 247 0.96 19.45 9.05
CA TYR A 247 1.13 18.10 9.54
C TYR A 247 0.42 17.06 8.66
N SER A 248 -0.81 17.36 8.21
CA SER A 248 -1.59 16.54 7.30
C SER A 248 -0.81 16.24 5.99
N LYS A 249 -0.19 17.26 5.39
CA LYS A 249 0.64 17.09 4.17
C LYS A 249 1.86 16.19 4.42
N VAL A 250 2.51 16.32 5.57
CA VAL A 250 3.64 15.46 5.94
C VAL A 250 3.18 14.01 6.13
N VAL A 251 2.08 13.79 6.86
CA VAL A 251 1.54 12.45 7.10
C VAL A 251 1.09 11.81 5.79
N GLN A 252 0.39 12.55 4.94
CA GLN A 252 -0.06 12.08 3.63
C GLN A 252 1.11 11.51 2.81
N LYS A 253 2.18 12.28 2.59
CA LYS A 253 3.35 11.85 1.80
C LYS A 253 4.02 10.62 2.44
N ARG A 254 4.33 10.70 3.73
CA ARG A 254 5.00 9.63 4.47
C ARG A 254 4.19 8.33 4.50
N PHE A 255 2.88 8.44 4.71
CA PHE A 255 1.99 7.28 4.76
C PHE A 255 1.89 6.59 3.40
N VAL A 256 1.67 7.35 2.32
CA VAL A 256 1.60 6.81 0.97
C VAL A 256 2.89 6.07 0.60
N ASP A 257 4.05 6.68 0.82
CA ASP A 257 5.33 6.05 0.52
C ASP A 257 5.54 4.77 1.33
N THR A 258 5.25 4.82 2.64
CA THR A 258 5.45 3.67 3.54
C THR A 258 4.51 2.52 3.21
N VAL A 259 3.22 2.79 2.96
CA VAL A 259 2.24 1.76 2.60
C VAL A 259 2.57 1.16 1.24
N SER A 260 2.95 1.96 0.25
CA SER A 260 3.34 1.46 -1.07
C SER A 260 4.53 0.50 -0.98
N VAL A 261 5.59 0.87 -0.25
CA VAL A 261 6.75 -0.01 -0.02
C VAL A 261 6.35 -1.26 0.75
N LEU A 262 5.52 -1.14 1.78
CA LEU A 262 5.04 -2.27 2.57
C LEU A 262 4.22 -3.26 1.73
N VAL A 263 3.29 -2.77 0.93
CA VAL A 263 2.45 -3.58 0.04
C VAL A 263 3.30 -4.30 -1.01
N LEU A 264 4.24 -3.62 -1.64
CA LEU A 264 5.18 -4.23 -2.58
C LEU A 264 6.01 -5.33 -1.92
N ASN A 265 6.54 -5.07 -0.73
CA ASN A 265 7.35 -6.04 0.01
C ASN A 265 6.54 -7.29 0.38
N GLU A 266 5.38 -7.11 1.01
CA GLU A 266 4.61 -8.21 1.60
C GLU A 266 3.76 -8.98 0.56
N LEU A 267 3.15 -8.28 -0.42
CA LEU A 267 2.25 -8.91 -1.39
C LEU A 267 2.91 -9.28 -2.72
N VAL A 268 4.11 -8.75 -3.01
CA VAL A 268 4.80 -9.08 -4.26
C VAL A 268 6.08 -9.86 -3.98
N TYR A 269 7.03 -9.28 -3.27
CA TYR A 269 8.34 -9.90 -3.09
C TYR A 269 8.31 -11.06 -2.07
N ALA A 270 7.66 -10.90 -0.92
CA ALA A 270 7.59 -11.97 0.08
C ALA A 270 6.81 -13.20 -0.42
N ILE A 271 5.80 -13.00 -1.29
CA ILE A 271 5.10 -14.12 -1.94
C ILE A 271 6.03 -14.84 -2.91
N ALA A 272 6.83 -14.12 -3.71
CA ALA A 272 7.80 -14.71 -4.61
C ALA A 272 8.84 -15.57 -3.86
N ASP A 273 9.29 -15.09 -2.70
CA ASP A 273 10.23 -15.78 -1.84
C ASP A 273 9.60 -17.04 -1.24
N LYS A 274 8.40 -16.94 -0.65
CA LYS A 274 7.66 -18.08 -0.12
C LYS A 274 7.40 -19.17 -1.16
N LEU A 275 6.96 -18.75 -2.36
CA LEU A 275 6.74 -19.70 -3.45
C LEU A 275 8.02 -20.47 -3.85
N SER A 276 9.18 -19.82 -3.71
CA SER A 276 10.48 -20.44 -4.01
C SER A 276 10.97 -21.34 -2.88
N ASP A 277 10.97 -20.82 -1.66
CA ASP A 277 11.62 -21.47 -0.51
C ASP A 277 10.83 -22.68 -0.01
N ASP A 278 9.50 -22.59 -0.01
CA ASP A 278 8.61 -23.63 0.49
C ASP A 278 8.08 -24.57 -0.60
N ALA A 279 8.55 -24.45 -1.84
CA ALA A 279 8.02 -25.19 -2.98
C ALA A 279 7.99 -26.73 -2.76
N LEU A 280 8.97 -27.28 -2.06
CA LEU A 280 9.03 -28.71 -1.75
C LEU A 280 8.01 -29.11 -0.68
N LEU A 281 7.89 -28.32 0.38
CA LEU A 281 6.90 -28.53 1.44
C LEU A 281 5.48 -28.48 0.86
N TRP A 282 5.23 -27.53 0.00
CA TRP A 282 3.91 -27.33 -0.64
C TRP A 282 3.58 -28.42 -1.63
N ALA A 283 4.58 -28.88 -2.40
CA ALA A 283 4.40 -30.05 -3.28
C ALA A 283 3.95 -31.27 -2.47
N THR A 284 4.46 -31.45 -1.25
CA THR A 284 4.08 -32.55 -0.38
C THR A 284 2.66 -32.38 0.17
N LEU A 285 2.33 -31.20 0.67
CA LEU A 285 0.99 -30.89 1.20
C LEU A 285 -0.12 -30.99 0.13
N LEU A 286 0.17 -30.57 -1.11
CA LEU A 286 -0.75 -30.70 -2.23
C LEU A 286 -1.02 -32.15 -2.62
N LEU A 287 -0.02 -33.03 -2.51
CA LEU A 287 -0.19 -34.46 -2.79
C LEU A 287 -1.14 -35.15 -1.81
N ASP A 288 -1.09 -34.74 -0.54
CA ASP A 288 -1.99 -35.29 0.49
C ASP A 288 -3.46 -34.88 0.25
N LYS A 289 -3.68 -33.70 -0.35
CA LYS A 289 -5.03 -33.21 -0.71
C LYS A 289 -5.60 -33.86 -1.98
N VAL A 290 -4.75 -34.27 -2.92
CA VAL A 290 -5.16 -34.85 -4.21
C VAL A 290 -4.99 -36.37 -4.20
N LYS A 291 -6.02 -37.09 -3.77
CA LYS A 291 -6.05 -38.55 -3.88
C LYS A 291 -6.20 -38.94 -5.35
N GLU A 292 -5.32 -39.82 -5.83
CA GLU A 292 -5.44 -40.37 -7.16
C GLU A 292 -6.59 -41.39 -7.22
N ASP A 293 -7.34 -41.38 -8.33
CA ASP A 293 -8.31 -42.44 -8.61
C ASP A 293 -7.59 -43.81 -8.64
N GLU A 294 -8.14 -44.76 -7.92
CA GLU A 294 -7.59 -46.11 -7.84
C GLU A 294 -7.40 -46.77 -9.21
N SER A 295 -8.22 -46.40 -10.20
CA SER A 295 -8.13 -46.89 -11.57
C SER A 295 -6.82 -46.41 -12.25
N VAL A 296 -6.47 -45.15 -12.07
CA VAL A 296 -5.26 -44.49 -12.63
C VAL A 296 -4.00 -45.03 -11.95
N ASP A 297 -4.04 -45.26 -10.62
CA ASP A 297 -2.92 -45.89 -9.90
C ASP A 297 -2.64 -47.32 -10.37
N ARG A 298 -3.70 -48.11 -10.60
CA ARG A 298 -3.60 -49.45 -11.14
C ARG A 298 -3.00 -49.46 -12.57
N GLU A 299 -3.48 -48.57 -13.43
CA GLU A 299 -2.96 -48.50 -14.82
C GLU A 299 -1.50 -48.02 -14.85
N ARG A 300 -1.10 -47.10 -14.01
CA ARG A 300 0.28 -46.65 -13.86
C ARG A 300 1.19 -47.76 -13.36
N LYS A 301 0.78 -48.54 -12.37
CA LYS A 301 1.55 -49.72 -11.90
C LYS A 301 1.72 -50.74 -12.99
N LYS A 302 0.68 -50.98 -13.82
CA LYS A 302 0.76 -51.86 -14.98
C LYS A 302 1.75 -51.36 -16.03
N LEU A 303 1.63 -50.08 -16.42
CA LEU A 303 2.56 -49.46 -17.38
C LEU A 303 4.00 -49.46 -16.88
N GLY A 304 4.25 -49.22 -15.59
CA GLY A 304 5.57 -49.27 -14.98
C GLY A 304 6.17 -50.70 -15.03
N ALA A 305 5.35 -51.73 -14.78
CA ALA A 305 5.77 -53.12 -14.91
C ALA A 305 6.10 -53.51 -16.37
N ASP A 306 5.28 -53.06 -17.31
CA ASP A 306 5.50 -53.30 -18.75
C ASP A 306 6.76 -52.57 -19.25
N GLN A 307 7.03 -51.35 -18.79
CA GLN A 307 8.25 -50.60 -19.08
C GLN A 307 9.50 -51.35 -18.56
N GLN A 308 9.46 -51.89 -17.34
CA GLN A 308 10.56 -52.70 -16.79
C GLN A 308 10.80 -53.97 -17.60
N ARG A 309 9.72 -54.67 -18.01
CA ARG A 309 9.81 -55.86 -18.87
C ARG A 309 10.45 -55.53 -20.22
N LEU A 310 10.02 -54.42 -20.86
CA LEU A 310 10.61 -53.96 -22.12
C LEU A 310 12.08 -53.59 -21.97
N GLN A 311 12.47 -52.92 -20.89
CA GLN A 311 13.87 -52.60 -20.62
C GLN A 311 14.72 -53.86 -20.38
N GLN A 312 14.19 -54.88 -19.70
CA GLN A 312 14.86 -56.16 -19.53
C GLN A 312 15.00 -56.90 -20.85
N ALA A 313 13.96 -56.91 -21.68
CA ALA A 313 14.01 -57.52 -23.01
C ALA A 313 15.06 -56.84 -23.92
N LEU A 314 15.12 -55.50 -23.91
CA LEU A 314 16.15 -54.74 -24.65
C LEU A 314 17.56 -55.02 -24.16
N ARG A 315 17.77 -55.18 -22.85
CA ARG A 315 19.09 -55.58 -22.31
C ARG A 315 19.50 -57.00 -22.69
N LEU A 316 18.54 -57.90 -22.85
CA LEU A 316 18.82 -59.29 -23.32
C LEU A 316 19.12 -59.30 -24.81
N LEU A 317 18.36 -58.52 -25.62
CA LEU A 317 18.62 -58.42 -27.07
C LEU A 317 19.94 -57.71 -27.41
N GLY A 318 20.39 -56.75 -26.58
CA GLY A 318 21.67 -56.07 -26.75
C GLY A 318 22.89 -56.88 -26.31
N LYS A 319 22.68 -58.10 -25.86
CA LYS A 319 23.78 -59.10 -25.55
C LYS A 319 24.04 -60.13 -26.67
N PHE A 320 23.26 -60.04 -27.72
CA PHE A 320 23.43 -60.77 -28.94
C PHE A 320 23.96 -59.86 -30.07
#